data_d617e52d23d5c2169c5b54d2278eb596
#
_entry.id   d617e52d23d5c2169c5b54d2278eb596
#
_cell.length_a   1.000
_cell.length_b   1.000
_cell.length_c   1.000
_cell.angle_alpha   90.00
_cell.angle_beta   90.00
_cell.angle_gamma   90.00
#
_symmetry.space_group_name_H-M   'P 1'
#
loop_
_entity.id
_entity.type
_entity.pdbx_description
1 polymer ?
#
loop_
_entity_poly.entity_id
_entity_poly.type
_entity_poly.pdbx_seq_one_letter_code
_entity_poly.pdbx_strand_id
1 'polypeptide(L)'
;MKLTLIAAMLAATALLAGCKDAGPAKPETTALSDSAGNAAALTLTVYKTPSCGCCKKWVLHLEQQGVVAHTKNYDDLSGIKARYGISPQYYSCHTAVSEQGYAFEGHIPAKYIRQFLAESHPDAIGLSVPAMPLGSPGMEVEDRFMP
;
A
#
# COMPACT_ATOMS: atom_id res chain seq x y z
N MET A 1 20.90 53.19 24.87
CA MET A 1 20.41 54.38 25.62
C MET A 1 18.89 54.44 25.51
N LYS A 2 18.21 54.58 26.70
CA LYS A 2 16.77 54.82 27.00
C LYS A 2 15.88 53.58 26.77
N LEU A 3 15.59 52.75 27.67
CA LEU A 3 14.87 52.75 28.98
C LEU A 3 13.63 53.63 29.02
N THR A 4 12.43 52.99 28.98
CA THR A 4 11.25 53.54 29.68
C THR A 4 10.34 52.35 30.10
N LEU A 5 10.24 52.20 31.42
CA LEU A 5 9.26 51.43 32.21
C LEU A 5 7.98 52.28 32.37
N ILE A 6 6.80 51.65 32.36
CA ILE A 6 5.58 52.04 33.07
C ILE A 6 4.73 50.76 33.14
N ALA A 7 4.61 50.03 34.22
CA ALA A 7 3.87 50.13 35.46
C ALA A 7 2.34 49.96 35.31
N ALA A 8 1.87 48.77 35.75
CA ALA A 8 0.75 48.44 36.63
C ALA A 8 -0.64 49.08 36.42
N MET A 9 -1.64 48.23 36.35
CA MET A 9 -2.81 48.29 37.28
C MET A 9 -3.57 46.99 37.35
N LEU A 10 -3.73 46.54 38.61
CA LEU A 10 -4.62 45.46 39.05
C LEU A 10 -6.08 45.89 38.92
N ALA A 11 -6.96 44.99 38.57
CA ALA A 11 -8.34 44.98 39.07
C ALA A 11 -8.82 43.52 39.23
N ALA A 12 -8.93 43.11 40.46
CA ALA A 12 -9.62 41.92 40.89
C ALA A 12 -11.12 42.18 40.99
N THR A 13 -11.96 41.30 40.49
CA THR A 13 -13.35 41.14 40.96
C THR A 13 -13.78 39.71 40.96
N ALA A 14 -14.48 39.39 42.04
CA ALA A 14 -14.80 38.15 42.67
C ALA A 14 -15.93 37.31 42.01
N LEU A 15 -15.84 35.98 42.26
CA LEU A 15 -16.87 35.03 42.68
C LEU A 15 -18.28 35.12 42.09
N LEU A 16 -18.71 34.03 41.42
CA LEU A 16 -20.00 33.42 41.74
C LEU A 16 -19.92 31.92 41.42
N ALA A 17 -20.04 31.11 42.44
CA ALA A 17 -20.22 29.68 42.40
C ALA A 17 -21.60 29.33 41.81
N GLY A 18 -21.61 28.39 40.88
CA GLY A 18 -22.82 27.76 40.35
C GLY A 18 -22.55 26.31 40.14
N CYS A 19 -22.75 25.48 41.21
CA CYS A 19 -22.93 24.04 41.06
C CYS A 19 -24.25 23.78 40.32
N LYS A 20 -24.20 23.13 39.18
CA LYS A 20 -25.36 22.47 38.58
C LYS A 20 -25.00 21.06 38.19
N ASP A 21 -25.84 20.18 38.67
CA ASP A 21 -25.90 18.74 38.58
C ASP A 21 -25.28 18.11 37.34
N ALA A 22 -24.34 17.21 37.55
CA ALA A 22 -23.81 16.29 36.57
C ALA A 22 -24.83 15.15 36.35
N GLY A 23 -25.63 15.25 35.29
CA GLY A 23 -26.34 14.12 34.73
C GLY A 23 -25.34 13.13 34.10
N PRO A 24 -25.67 11.81 34.02
CA PRO A 24 -24.75 10.82 33.49
C PRO A 24 -24.45 11.08 32.02
N ALA A 25 -23.19 11.37 31.74
CA ALA A 25 -22.68 11.54 30.41
C ALA A 25 -22.78 10.18 29.67
N LYS A 26 -23.63 10.15 28.66
CA LYS A 26 -23.66 9.15 27.61
C LYS A 26 -22.26 9.12 26.97
N PRO A 27 -21.63 7.96 26.75
CA PRO A 27 -20.36 7.93 26.03
C PRO A 27 -20.60 8.42 24.60
N GLU A 28 -20.10 9.60 24.30
CA GLU A 28 -19.91 10.02 22.92
C GLU A 28 -18.89 9.08 22.30
N THR A 29 -19.39 8.20 21.45
CA THR A 29 -18.57 7.47 20.52
C THR A 29 -17.89 8.50 19.65
N THR A 30 -16.66 8.85 19.98
CA THR A 30 -15.78 9.57 19.08
C THR A 30 -15.63 8.70 17.85
N ALA A 31 -16.38 9.00 16.82
CA ALA A 31 -16.15 8.46 15.51
C ALA A 31 -14.71 8.86 15.16
N LEU A 32 -13.81 7.88 15.20
CA LEU A 32 -12.53 7.96 14.52
C LEU A 32 -12.87 8.27 13.07
N SER A 33 -12.73 9.54 12.72
CA SER A 33 -12.71 9.93 11.31
C SER A 33 -11.58 9.15 10.68
N ASP A 34 -11.93 8.06 9.99
CA ASP A 34 -11.09 7.46 9.00
C ASP A 34 -10.73 8.55 8.00
N SER A 35 -9.58 9.18 8.23
CA SER A 35 -8.84 9.85 7.19
C SER A 35 -8.29 8.76 6.26
N ALA A 36 -9.18 8.02 5.64
CA ALA A 36 -8.88 7.37 4.37
C ALA A 36 -8.65 8.51 3.39
N GLY A 37 -7.46 9.13 3.49
CA GLY A 37 -6.97 9.98 2.42
C GLY A 37 -7.18 9.21 1.14
N ASN A 38 -7.74 9.86 0.15
CA ASN A 38 -7.94 9.38 -1.21
C ASN A 38 -6.56 9.07 -1.84
N ALA A 39 -5.92 8.01 -1.33
CA ALA A 39 -4.76 7.40 -1.98
C ALA A 39 -5.32 6.79 -3.25
N ALA A 40 -4.96 7.36 -4.39
CA ALA A 40 -5.31 6.82 -5.70
C ALA A 40 -5.07 5.31 -5.66
N ALA A 41 -6.07 4.53 -6.10
CA ALA A 41 -5.98 3.08 -6.05
C ALA A 41 -4.72 2.64 -6.82
N LEU A 42 -3.89 1.80 -6.18
CA LEU A 42 -2.71 1.27 -6.83
C LEU A 42 -3.12 0.53 -8.11
N THR A 43 -2.59 0.96 -9.24
CA THR A 43 -2.86 0.37 -10.55
C THR A 43 -1.63 -0.35 -11.08
N LEU A 44 -1.82 -1.57 -11.57
CA LEU A 44 -0.77 -2.37 -12.21
C LEU A 44 -1.22 -2.88 -13.58
N THR A 45 -0.33 -2.86 -14.56
CA THR A 45 -0.51 -3.61 -15.81
C THR A 45 0.16 -4.97 -15.66
N VAL A 46 -0.61 -6.06 -15.79
CA VAL A 46 -0.13 -7.44 -15.59
C VAL A 46 -0.01 -8.15 -16.93
N TYR A 47 1.20 -8.48 -17.32
CA TYR A 47 1.53 -9.26 -18.52
C TYR A 47 1.68 -10.72 -18.14
N LYS A 48 0.87 -11.61 -18.72
CA LYS A 48 0.88 -13.06 -18.45
C LYS A 48 0.45 -13.86 -19.66
N THR A 49 0.70 -15.18 -19.64
CA THR A 49 0.14 -16.06 -20.67
C THR A 49 -1.34 -16.33 -20.40
N PRO A 50 -2.16 -16.52 -21.43
CA PRO A 50 -3.60 -16.76 -21.27
C PRO A 50 -3.91 -18.05 -20.49
N SER A 51 -3.06 -19.07 -20.60
CA SER A 51 -3.21 -20.37 -19.93
C SER A 51 -2.70 -20.43 -18.49
N CYS A 52 -1.99 -19.40 -18.01
CA CYS A 52 -1.40 -19.40 -16.67
C CYS A 52 -2.48 -19.32 -15.56
N GLY A 53 -2.82 -20.47 -14.95
CA GLY A 53 -3.83 -20.56 -13.90
C GLY A 53 -3.40 -19.87 -12.58
N CYS A 54 -2.16 -20.11 -12.15
CA CYS A 54 -1.61 -19.48 -10.94
C CYS A 54 -1.50 -17.95 -11.10
N CYS A 55 -1.17 -17.44 -12.29
CA CYS A 55 -1.16 -16.01 -12.55
C CYS A 55 -2.56 -15.38 -12.41
N LYS A 56 -3.62 -16.09 -12.84
CA LYS A 56 -5.01 -15.64 -12.64
C LYS A 56 -5.35 -15.53 -11.15
N LYS A 57 -4.96 -16.53 -10.35
CA LYS A 57 -5.17 -16.49 -8.89
C LYS A 57 -4.40 -15.35 -8.24
N TRP A 58 -3.17 -15.08 -8.68
CA TRP A 58 -2.41 -13.94 -8.18
C TRP A 58 -3.07 -12.60 -8.52
N VAL A 59 -3.62 -12.43 -9.73
CA VAL A 59 -4.41 -11.25 -10.10
C VAL A 59 -5.60 -11.08 -9.16
N LEU A 60 -6.36 -12.15 -8.89
CA LEU A 60 -7.46 -12.12 -7.93
C LEU A 60 -7.00 -11.70 -6.52
N HIS A 61 -5.82 -12.18 -6.07
CA HIS A 61 -5.23 -11.73 -4.81
C HIS A 61 -4.99 -10.21 -4.82
N LEU A 62 -4.43 -9.66 -5.90
CA LEU A 62 -4.23 -8.21 -6.02
C LEU A 62 -5.55 -7.44 -5.91
N GLU A 63 -6.58 -7.87 -6.64
CA GLU A 63 -7.90 -7.24 -6.64
C GLU A 63 -8.56 -7.30 -5.25
N GLN A 64 -8.47 -8.44 -4.55
CA GLN A 64 -8.94 -8.60 -3.17
C GLN A 64 -8.22 -7.68 -2.19
N GLN A 65 -6.99 -7.29 -2.50
CA GLN A 65 -6.20 -6.33 -1.74
C GLN A 65 -6.40 -4.88 -2.22
N GLY A 66 -7.41 -4.61 -3.07
CA GLY A 66 -7.73 -3.27 -3.54
C GLY A 66 -6.72 -2.69 -4.54
N VAL A 67 -6.04 -3.56 -5.29
CA VAL A 67 -5.18 -3.16 -6.42
C VAL A 67 -5.98 -3.30 -7.72
N VAL A 68 -5.94 -2.28 -8.57
CA VAL A 68 -6.51 -2.36 -9.92
C VAL A 68 -5.52 -3.06 -10.84
N ALA A 69 -5.88 -4.23 -11.36
CA ALA A 69 -5.00 -5.06 -12.20
C ALA A 69 -5.49 -5.10 -13.65
N HIS A 70 -4.83 -4.38 -14.56
CA HIS A 70 -5.11 -4.42 -15.99
C HIS A 70 -4.32 -5.56 -16.65
N THR A 71 -4.99 -6.66 -16.95
CA THR A 71 -4.36 -7.86 -17.52
C THR A 71 -4.19 -7.76 -19.03
N LYS A 72 -2.97 -8.05 -19.51
CA LYS A 72 -2.62 -8.21 -20.93
C LYS A 72 -2.03 -9.59 -21.16
N ASN A 73 -2.61 -10.34 -22.12
CA ASN A 73 -2.17 -11.69 -22.44
C ASN A 73 -1.21 -11.69 -23.63
N TYR A 74 -0.11 -12.43 -23.49
CA TYR A 74 0.90 -12.67 -24.51
C TYR A 74 1.33 -14.14 -24.44
N ASP A 75 1.59 -14.77 -25.58
CA ASP A 75 2.08 -16.15 -25.61
C ASP A 75 3.55 -16.24 -25.19
N ASP A 76 4.33 -15.18 -25.47
CA ASP A 76 5.71 -15.02 -25.03
C ASP A 76 5.90 -13.68 -24.33
N LEU A 77 6.51 -13.71 -23.14
CA LEU A 77 6.77 -12.54 -22.30
C LEU A 77 8.22 -12.05 -22.38
N SER A 78 9.10 -12.72 -23.12
CA SER A 78 10.53 -12.39 -23.17
C SER A 78 10.78 -10.95 -23.63
N GLY A 79 10.05 -10.49 -24.65
CA GLY A 79 10.12 -9.11 -25.10
C GLY A 79 9.66 -8.08 -24.06
N ILE A 80 8.63 -8.43 -23.26
CA ILE A 80 8.15 -7.59 -22.14
C ILE A 80 9.22 -7.51 -21.05
N LYS A 81 9.77 -8.65 -20.64
CA LYS A 81 10.81 -8.73 -19.59
C LYS A 81 12.07 -7.95 -20.00
N ALA A 82 12.53 -8.12 -21.23
CA ALA A 82 13.66 -7.38 -21.76
C ALA A 82 13.39 -5.86 -21.77
N ARG A 83 12.19 -5.43 -22.15
CA ARG A 83 11.78 -4.01 -22.15
C ARG A 83 11.90 -3.36 -20.77
N TYR A 84 11.60 -4.09 -19.70
CA TYR A 84 11.70 -3.60 -18.33
C TYR A 84 13.03 -3.94 -17.66
N GLY A 85 14.02 -4.40 -18.41
CA GLY A 85 15.39 -4.66 -17.92
C GLY A 85 15.48 -5.84 -16.96
N ILE A 86 14.49 -6.74 -16.93
CA ILE A 86 14.52 -7.91 -16.06
C ILE A 86 15.51 -8.92 -16.60
N SER A 87 16.53 -9.27 -15.81
CA SER A 87 17.52 -10.27 -16.20
C SER A 87 16.94 -11.69 -16.13
N PRO A 88 17.38 -12.63 -17.00
CA PRO A 88 16.79 -13.97 -17.11
C PRO A 88 16.74 -14.77 -15.80
N GLN A 89 17.71 -14.57 -14.90
CA GLN A 89 17.73 -15.24 -13.59
C GLN A 89 16.57 -14.85 -12.67
N TYR A 90 15.89 -13.75 -12.96
CA TYR A 90 14.73 -13.26 -12.19
C TYR A 90 13.40 -13.59 -12.85
N TYR A 91 13.39 -14.26 -14.00
CA TYR A 91 12.16 -14.57 -14.74
C TYR A 91 11.22 -15.48 -13.95
N SER A 92 9.95 -15.14 -13.99
CA SER A 92 8.85 -15.93 -13.47
C SER A 92 7.72 -16.01 -14.52
N CYS A 93 6.53 -16.47 -14.13
CA CYS A 93 5.43 -16.75 -15.04
C CYS A 93 4.67 -15.49 -15.52
N HIS A 94 4.85 -14.34 -14.87
CA HIS A 94 4.22 -13.07 -15.26
C HIS A 94 5.06 -11.88 -14.81
N THR A 95 4.79 -10.73 -15.40
CA THR A 95 5.39 -9.45 -15.05
C THR A 95 4.27 -8.44 -14.83
N ALA A 96 4.25 -7.77 -13.68
CA ALA A 96 3.37 -6.63 -13.46
C ALA A 96 4.18 -5.34 -13.45
N VAL A 97 3.57 -4.23 -13.89
CA VAL A 97 4.26 -2.94 -13.98
C VAL A 97 3.38 -1.85 -13.39
N SER A 98 3.94 -1.04 -12.50
CA SER A 98 3.28 0.14 -11.95
C SER A 98 3.28 1.32 -12.92
N GLU A 99 2.48 2.35 -12.63
CA GLU A 99 2.46 3.60 -13.39
C GLU A 99 3.80 4.33 -13.35
N GLN A 100 4.59 4.14 -12.28
CA GLN A 100 5.94 4.70 -12.14
C GLN A 100 7.00 3.93 -12.95
N GLY A 101 6.63 2.79 -13.58
CA GLY A 101 7.52 1.98 -14.39
C GLY A 101 8.28 0.89 -13.64
N TYR A 102 8.06 0.70 -12.34
CA TYR A 102 8.62 -0.42 -11.59
C TYR A 102 8.02 -1.75 -12.00
N ALA A 103 8.86 -2.76 -12.19
CA ALA A 103 8.47 -4.12 -12.56
C ALA A 103 8.39 -5.05 -11.35
N PHE A 104 7.33 -5.84 -11.30
CA PHE A 104 7.09 -6.84 -10.26
C PHE A 104 6.99 -8.21 -10.93
N GLU A 105 7.99 -9.04 -10.71
CA GLU A 105 8.17 -10.31 -11.42
C GLU A 105 7.77 -11.48 -10.52
N GLY A 106 6.73 -12.22 -10.92
CA GLY A 106 6.24 -13.39 -10.20
C GLY A 106 5.24 -13.06 -9.07
N HIS A 107 5.02 -14.02 -8.17
CA HIS A 107 3.92 -14.05 -7.21
C HIS A 107 4.18 -13.21 -5.95
N ILE A 108 4.51 -11.93 -6.11
CA ILE A 108 4.79 -11.00 -5.01
C ILE A 108 3.47 -10.65 -4.30
N PRO A 109 3.36 -10.82 -2.97
CA PRO A 109 2.19 -10.38 -2.22
C PRO A 109 1.96 -8.87 -2.34
N ALA A 110 0.68 -8.46 -2.47
CA ALA A 110 0.30 -7.05 -2.66
C ALA A 110 0.89 -6.11 -1.59
N LYS A 111 1.04 -6.58 -0.35
CA LYS A 111 1.64 -5.80 0.75
C LYS A 111 3.08 -5.35 0.44
N TYR A 112 3.89 -6.22 -0.17
CA TYR A 112 5.28 -5.88 -0.50
C TYR A 112 5.39 -4.96 -1.71
N ILE A 113 4.46 -5.07 -2.66
CA ILE A 113 4.35 -4.12 -3.77
C ILE A 113 4.03 -2.72 -3.23
N ARG A 114 3.05 -2.61 -2.31
CA ARG A 114 2.70 -1.34 -1.68
C ARG A 114 3.84 -0.77 -0.86
N GLN A 115 4.52 -1.60 -0.06
CA GLN A 115 5.67 -1.19 0.73
C GLN A 115 6.77 -0.65 -0.18
N PHE A 116 7.15 -1.39 -1.22
CA PHE A 116 8.16 -0.97 -2.19
C PHE A 116 7.80 0.37 -2.84
N LEU A 117 6.56 0.55 -3.27
CA LEU A 117 6.12 1.79 -3.93
C LEU A 117 6.00 3.00 -2.97
N ALA A 118 5.93 2.75 -1.67
CA ALA A 118 5.93 3.80 -0.64
C ALA A 118 7.34 4.29 -0.25
N GLU A 119 8.37 3.56 -0.66
CA GLU A 119 9.77 3.85 -0.37
C GLU A 119 10.49 4.38 -1.63
N SER A 120 11.69 4.96 -1.45
CA SER A 120 12.52 5.43 -2.57
C SER A 120 13.56 4.39 -2.94
N HIS A 121 13.57 3.97 -4.20
CA HIS A 121 14.47 2.95 -4.73
C HIS A 121 15.13 3.42 -6.04
N PRO A 122 16.04 4.42 -6.00
CA PRO A 122 16.56 5.08 -7.21
C PRO A 122 17.31 4.13 -8.14
N ASP A 123 17.91 3.06 -7.60
CA ASP A 123 18.71 2.09 -8.37
C ASP A 123 17.98 0.77 -8.65
N ALA A 124 16.73 0.62 -8.22
CA ALA A 124 15.96 -0.60 -8.43
C ALA A 124 15.00 -0.47 -9.62
N ILE A 125 14.87 -1.53 -10.40
CA ILE A 125 13.85 -1.64 -11.44
C ILE A 125 12.53 -2.24 -10.92
N GLY A 126 12.53 -2.81 -9.71
CA GLY A 126 11.36 -3.43 -9.09
C GLY A 126 11.72 -4.57 -8.13
N LEU A 127 10.78 -5.50 -7.94
CA LEU A 127 10.95 -6.69 -7.11
C LEU A 127 10.78 -7.97 -7.95
N SER A 128 11.45 -9.04 -7.54
CA SER A 128 11.26 -10.36 -8.13
C SER A 128 11.12 -11.44 -7.06
N VAL A 129 10.19 -12.39 -7.31
CA VAL A 129 10.08 -13.66 -6.59
C VAL A 129 10.19 -14.76 -7.64
N PRO A 130 11.41 -15.17 -8.00
CA PRO A 130 11.63 -16.24 -8.95
C PRO A 130 11.18 -17.60 -8.36
N ALA A 131 10.98 -18.61 -9.21
CA ALA A 131 10.67 -19.99 -8.81
C ALA A 131 9.33 -20.23 -8.10
N MET A 132 8.42 -19.28 -8.07
CA MET A 132 7.04 -19.44 -7.57
C MET A 132 6.94 -20.23 -6.25
N PRO A 133 7.39 -19.68 -5.11
CA PRO A 133 7.40 -20.40 -3.84
C PRO A 133 6.02 -20.90 -3.45
N LEU A 134 5.94 -22.11 -2.93
CA LEU A 134 4.70 -22.64 -2.36
C LEU A 134 4.21 -21.72 -1.23
N GLY A 135 2.90 -21.45 -1.19
CA GLY A 135 2.29 -20.52 -0.23
C GLY A 135 2.33 -19.05 -0.65
N SER A 136 3.03 -18.67 -1.74
CA SER A 136 2.87 -17.35 -2.33
C SER A 136 1.46 -17.19 -2.94
N PRO A 137 0.93 -15.94 -3.04
CA PRO A 137 -0.42 -15.72 -3.58
C PRO A 137 -0.60 -16.34 -4.97
N GLY A 138 -1.61 -17.18 -5.13
CA GLY A 138 -1.87 -17.95 -6.35
C GLY A 138 -1.12 -19.28 -6.44
N MET A 139 -0.25 -19.56 -5.45
CA MET A 139 0.49 -20.84 -5.29
C MET A 139 0.17 -21.50 -3.94
N GLU A 140 -0.98 -21.18 -3.37
CA GLU A 140 -1.47 -21.81 -2.14
C GLU A 140 -1.72 -23.29 -2.43
N VAL A 141 -1.17 -24.14 -1.57
CA VAL A 141 -1.44 -25.58 -1.53
C VAL A 141 -2.18 -25.82 -0.24
N GLU A 142 -3.30 -26.53 -0.29
CA GLU A 142 -4.08 -26.86 0.90
C GLU A 142 -3.15 -27.35 2.02
N ASP A 143 -3.25 -26.74 3.22
CA ASP A 143 -2.50 -27.09 4.44
C ASP A 143 -0.97 -26.88 4.42
N ARG A 144 -0.40 -26.15 3.46
CA ARG A 144 1.02 -25.78 3.47
C ARG A 144 1.21 -24.26 3.49
N PHE A 145 1.26 -23.73 4.68
CA PHE A 145 1.77 -22.37 4.87
C PHE A 145 3.31 -22.43 4.94
N MET A 146 3.98 -21.72 4.06
CA MET A 146 5.38 -21.37 4.27
C MET A 146 5.43 -20.24 5.29
N PRO A 147 6.28 -20.31 6.32
CA PRO A 147 6.39 -19.28 7.36
C PRO A 147 6.87 -17.94 6.84
#